data_70554bf123c256449b82a4adf23990b9
#
_entry.id   70554bf123c256449b82a4adf23990b9
#
_cell.length_a   1.000
_cell.length_b   1.000
_cell.length_c   1.000
_cell.angle_alpha   90.00
_cell.angle_beta   90.00
_cell.angle_gamma   90.00
#
_symmetry.space_group_name_H-M   'P 1'
#
loop_
_entity.id
_entity.type
_entity.pdbx_description
1 polymer ?
#
loop_
_entity_poly.entity_id
_entity_poly.type
_entity_poly.pdbx_seq_one_letter_code
_entity_poly.pdbx_strand_id
1 'polypeptide(L)'
;MTDFPTKRSLWASNIYCFKNESYLFHESELLDYVYDLKSRSKVSGISSVAKKNLFESQFNFFTSDLPAVQSLKTFCEESLMSVVKDVNGYDDSYMSQLYPDIRESWAHVTNNNGYHDAHKHLNTSWGGIYYLQSGECGEAPDDDGIERMNGTNRFYSPIQYFCLDPSMQYLRHDAVDICPEDGVLVIFPAYLLHSATPYSGKKDRVVISWNSVIQQKA
;
A
#
# COMPACT_ATOMS: atom_id res chain seq x y z
N MET A 1 -29.78 7.39 33.37
CA MET A 1 -28.99 6.18 33.66
C MET A 1 -28.13 5.92 32.42
N THR A 2 -26.82 5.89 32.57
CA THR A 2 -25.93 5.50 31.46
C THR A 2 -26.06 4.00 31.29
N ASP A 3 -26.49 3.55 30.09
CA ASP A 3 -26.51 2.13 29.78
C ASP A 3 -25.07 1.58 29.78
N PHE A 4 -24.78 0.70 30.70
CA PHE A 4 -23.55 -0.08 30.75
C PHE A 4 -23.82 -1.48 30.19
N PRO A 5 -22.83 -2.03 29.47
CA PRO A 5 -21.48 -1.54 29.20
C PRO A 5 -21.40 -0.57 28.01
N THR A 6 -20.62 0.51 28.17
CA THR A 6 -20.23 1.37 27.04
C THR A 6 -18.90 0.90 26.44
N LYS A 7 -18.84 0.72 25.11
CA LYS A 7 -17.62 0.37 24.38
C LYS A 7 -17.00 1.63 23.77
N ARG A 8 -15.70 1.82 23.98
CA ARG A 8 -14.88 2.80 23.26
C ARG A 8 -13.72 2.06 22.57
N SER A 9 -13.56 2.28 21.29
CA SER A 9 -12.36 1.81 20.57
C SER A 9 -11.30 2.90 20.67
N LEU A 10 -10.10 2.55 21.12
CA LEU A 10 -8.98 3.46 21.30
C LEU A 10 -7.81 2.98 20.43
N TRP A 11 -7.10 3.95 19.81
CA TRP A 11 -5.89 3.71 19.00
C TRP A 11 -6.09 2.71 17.86
N ALA A 12 -7.26 2.72 17.24
CA ALA A 12 -7.50 1.93 16.04
C ALA A 12 -6.60 2.45 14.90
N SER A 13 -5.89 1.53 14.25
CA SER A 13 -5.17 1.80 13.00
C SER A 13 -5.99 1.21 11.86
N ASN A 14 -6.50 2.07 10.99
CA ASN A 14 -7.34 1.67 9.88
C ASN A 14 -6.52 1.54 8.60
N ILE A 15 -6.80 0.50 7.82
CA ILE A 15 -6.33 0.31 6.46
C ILE A 15 -7.56 0.34 5.56
N TYR A 16 -7.49 1.10 4.48
CA TYR A 16 -8.60 1.29 3.55
C TYR A 16 -8.27 0.66 2.21
N CYS A 17 -9.23 -0.02 1.60
CA CYS A 17 -9.09 -0.63 0.28
C CYS A 17 -10.14 -0.02 -0.65
N PHE A 18 -9.69 0.43 -1.84
CA PHE A 18 -10.54 1.00 -2.88
C PHE A 18 -10.33 0.24 -4.18
N LYS A 19 -11.43 -0.06 -4.89
CA LYS A 19 -11.36 -0.64 -6.24
C LYS A 19 -11.41 0.48 -7.26
N ASN A 20 -10.47 0.46 -8.20
CA ASN A 20 -10.48 1.37 -9.34
C ASN A 20 -11.34 0.77 -10.47
N GLU A 21 -12.53 1.29 -10.63
CA GLU A 21 -13.47 0.81 -11.67
C GLU A 21 -12.95 1.08 -13.10
N SER A 22 -12.02 2.03 -13.24
CA SER A 22 -11.38 2.35 -14.53
C SER A 22 -10.11 1.55 -14.80
N TYR A 23 -9.76 0.58 -13.95
CA TYR A 23 -8.52 -0.21 -14.03
C TYR A 23 -8.28 -0.77 -15.44
N LEU A 24 -9.26 -1.48 -16.02
CA LEU A 24 -9.12 -2.15 -17.31
C LEU A 24 -8.86 -1.19 -18.48
N PHE A 25 -9.24 0.09 -18.36
CA PHE A 25 -8.99 1.09 -19.40
C PHE A 25 -7.54 1.58 -19.42
N HIS A 26 -6.81 1.44 -18.31
CA HIS A 26 -5.49 2.02 -18.14
C HIS A 26 -4.40 1.01 -17.85
N GLU A 27 -4.75 -0.25 -17.59
CA GLU A 27 -3.81 -1.31 -17.18
C GLU A 27 -2.64 -1.44 -18.16
N SER A 28 -2.92 -1.64 -19.44
CA SER A 28 -1.90 -1.87 -20.47
C SER A 28 -0.95 -0.69 -20.60
N GLU A 29 -1.49 0.53 -20.65
CA GLU A 29 -0.69 1.75 -20.80
C GLU A 29 0.21 1.99 -19.56
N LEU A 30 -0.31 1.73 -18.36
CA LEU A 30 0.46 1.82 -17.13
C LEU A 30 1.56 0.75 -17.05
N LEU A 31 1.27 -0.50 -17.44
CA LEU A 31 2.27 -1.58 -17.48
C LEU A 31 3.38 -1.26 -18.48
N ASP A 32 3.05 -0.83 -19.68
CA ASP A 32 4.01 -0.44 -20.71
C ASP A 32 4.92 0.68 -20.20
N TYR A 33 4.35 1.68 -19.53
CA TYR A 33 5.12 2.77 -18.93
C TYR A 33 6.06 2.28 -17.82
N VAL A 34 5.59 1.42 -16.93
CA VAL A 34 6.43 0.85 -15.85
C VAL A 34 7.58 0.02 -16.42
N TYR A 35 7.32 -0.81 -17.43
CA TYR A 35 8.37 -1.62 -18.07
C TYR A 35 9.35 -0.78 -18.89
N ASP A 36 8.90 0.32 -19.49
CA ASP A 36 9.79 1.29 -20.13
C ASP A 36 10.73 1.94 -19.10
N LEU A 37 10.22 2.39 -17.95
CA LEU A 37 11.04 2.90 -16.85
C LEU A 37 12.06 1.85 -16.37
N LYS A 38 11.64 0.59 -16.23
CA LYS A 38 12.53 -0.52 -15.86
C LYS A 38 13.64 -0.74 -16.90
N SER A 39 13.29 -0.70 -18.19
CA SER A 39 14.23 -0.93 -19.28
C SER A 39 15.32 0.16 -19.41
N ARG A 40 14.96 1.41 -19.10
CA ARG A 40 15.88 2.56 -19.12
C ARG A 40 16.74 2.67 -17.87
N SER A 41 16.40 1.94 -16.80
CA SER A 41 17.17 1.96 -15.57
C SER A 41 18.53 1.29 -15.78
N LYS A 42 19.60 2.04 -15.53
CA LYS A 42 20.98 1.50 -15.53
C LYS A 42 21.30 0.66 -14.30
N VAL A 43 20.39 0.64 -13.31
CA VAL A 43 20.54 -0.09 -12.06
C VAL A 43 19.69 -1.36 -12.15
N SER A 44 20.34 -2.48 -12.43
CA SER A 44 19.72 -3.79 -12.30
C SER A 44 19.47 -4.05 -10.83
N GLY A 45 18.21 -3.88 -10.37
CA GLY A 45 17.73 -4.18 -9.04
C GLY A 45 18.55 -3.53 -7.92
N ILE A 46 17.95 -2.67 -7.12
CA ILE A 46 18.61 -2.16 -5.92
C ILE A 46 18.73 -3.34 -4.95
N SER A 47 19.89 -3.96 -4.94
CA SER A 47 20.25 -4.94 -3.91
C SER A 47 20.76 -4.17 -2.70
N SER A 48 19.86 -3.78 -1.82
CA SER A 48 20.21 -3.38 -0.45
C SER A 48 19.83 -4.50 0.52
N VAL A 49 20.30 -4.44 1.75
CA VAL A 49 19.89 -5.39 2.79
C VAL A 49 18.36 -5.40 2.97
N ALA A 50 17.69 -4.28 2.70
CA ALA A 50 16.25 -4.09 2.84
C ALA A 50 15.42 -4.48 1.60
N LYS A 51 16.05 -4.72 0.44
CA LYS A 51 15.35 -5.00 -0.82
C LYS A 51 16.16 -5.99 -1.66
N LYS A 52 15.50 -6.95 -2.27
CA LYS A 52 16.14 -7.93 -3.15
C LYS A 52 15.25 -8.23 -4.35
N ASN A 53 15.83 -8.43 -5.52
CA ASN A 53 15.14 -8.80 -6.77
C ASN A 53 13.90 -7.94 -7.03
N LEU A 54 14.03 -6.64 -6.81
CA LEU A 54 12.99 -5.65 -6.93
C LEU A 54 13.53 -4.47 -7.74
N PHE A 55 12.85 -4.12 -8.84
CA PHE A 55 13.03 -2.85 -9.50
C PHE A 55 12.23 -1.78 -8.77
N GLU A 56 12.82 -0.63 -8.53
CA GLU A 56 12.17 0.57 -8.00
C GLU A 56 12.48 1.73 -8.96
N SER A 57 11.44 2.43 -9.42
CA SER A 57 11.61 3.62 -10.25
C SER A 57 12.08 4.82 -9.40
N GLN A 58 12.36 5.94 -10.05
CA GLN A 58 12.51 7.21 -9.34
C GLN A 58 11.19 7.60 -8.65
N PHE A 59 11.31 8.44 -7.61
CA PHE A 59 10.18 8.84 -6.74
C PHE A 59 9.29 9.95 -7.34
N ASN A 60 9.15 9.98 -8.67
CA ASN A 60 8.41 10.99 -9.42
C ASN A 60 7.40 10.41 -10.42
N PHE A 61 6.89 9.20 -10.15
CA PHE A 61 5.98 8.50 -11.08
C PHE A 61 4.79 9.35 -11.52
N PHE A 62 4.13 10.02 -10.58
CA PHE A 62 2.97 10.88 -10.86
C PHE A 62 3.28 12.25 -11.49
N THR A 63 4.56 12.54 -11.80
CA THR A 63 4.92 13.73 -12.58
C THR A 63 4.84 13.51 -14.10
N SER A 64 4.57 12.29 -14.54
CA SER A 64 4.36 11.97 -15.95
C SER A 64 3.03 12.56 -16.45
N ASP A 65 3.06 13.17 -17.64
CA ASP A 65 1.86 13.72 -18.30
C ASP A 65 1.03 12.65 -19.02
N LEU A 66 1.40 11.36 -18.90
CA LEU A 66 0.67 10.26 -19.50
C LEU A 66 -0.76 10.21 -18.97
N PRO A 67 -1.81 10.20 -19.81
CA PRO A 67 -3.20 10.24 -19.35
C PRO A 67 -3.55 9.16 -18.33
N ALA A 68 -3.08 7.94 -18.53
CA ALA A 68 -3.30 6.83 -17.58
C ALA A 68 -2.68 7.10 -16.20
N VAL A 69 -1.48 7.72 -16.16
CA VAL A 69 -0.82 8.10 -14.90
C VAL A 69 -1.59 9.21 -14.19
N GLN A 70 -2.07 10.22 -14.93
CA GLN A 70 -2.86 11.31 -14.35
C GLN A 70 -4.23 10.84 -13.85
N SER A 71 -4.87 9.90 -14.56
CA SER A 71 -6.11 9.25 -14.13
C SER A 71 -5.91 8.48 -12.83
N LEU A 72 -4.83 7.68 -12.74
CA LEU A 72 -4.49 6.95 -11.53
C LEU A 72 -4.18 7.89 -10.36
N LYS A 73 -3.44 8.97 -10.60
CA LYS A 73 -3.14 9.99 -9.59
C LYS A 73 -4.42 10.59 -9.02
N THR A 74 -5.34 11.01 -9.89
CA THR A 74 -6.65 11.56 -9.48
C THR A 74 -7.42 10.57 -8.60
N PHE A 75 -7.50 9.31 -9.02
CA PHE A 75 -8.13 8.24 -8.21
C PHE A 75 -7.48 8.09 -6.84
N CYS A 76 -6.15 8.11 -6.75
CA CYS A 76 -5.43 8.04 -5.47
C CYS A 76 -5.72 9.25 -4.57
N GLU A 77 -5.74 10.45 -5.15
CA GLU A 77 -6.02 11.70 -4.43
C GLU A 77 -7.44 11.74 -3.88
N GLU A 78 -8.45 11.40 -4.69
CA GLU A 78 -9.85 11.34 -4.28
C GLU A 78 -10.09 10.28 -3.20
N SER A 79 -9.49 9.10 -3.35
CA SER A 79 -9.56 8.03 -2.36
C SER A 79 -8.94 8.47 -1.03
N LEU A 80 -7.77 9.12 -1.05
CA LEU A 80 -7.12 9.64 0.14
C LEU A 80 -7.98 10.69 0.83
N MET A 81 -8.59 11.61 0.09
CA MET A 81 -9.47 12.63 0.68
C MET A 81 -10.71 12.02 1.32
N SER A 82 -11.24 10.93 0.77
CA SER A 82 -12.32 10.15 1.40
C SER A 82 -11.88 9.55 2.74
N VAL A 83 -10.67 8.97 2.79
CA VAL A 83 -10.08 8.45 4.04
C VAL A 83 -9.92 9.55 5.08
N VAL A 84 -9.37 10.71 4.67
CA VAL A 84 -9.16 11.86 5.57
C VAL A 84 -10.48 12.34 6.17
N LYS A 85 -11.53 12.41 5.36
CA LYS A 85 -12.86 12.77 5.82
C LYS A 85 -13.40 11.78 6.87
N ASP A 86 -13.31 10.49 6.58
CA ASP A 86 -13.82 9.43 7.45
C ASP A 86 -13.08 9.39 8.80
N VAL A 87 -11.73 9.35 8.76
CA VAL A 87 -10.90 9.23 9.97
C VAL A 87 -11.10 10.39 10.94
N ASN A 88 -11.29 11.61 10.41
CA ASN A 88 -11.37 12.82 11.23
C ASN A 88 -12.82 13.28 11.50
N GLY A 89 -13.80 12.71 10.77
CA GLY A 89 -15.20 13.16 10.86
C GLY A 89 -15.40 14.59 10.36
N TYR A 90 -14.59 15.05 9.40
CA TYR A 90 -14.69 16.39 8.86
C TYR A 90 -15.94 16.58 7.98
N ASP A 91 -16.55 17.74 8.08
CA ASP A 91 -17.63 18.13 7.18
C ASP A 91 -17.11 18.58 5.80
N ASP A 92 -18.03 18.74 4.82
CA ASP A 92 -17.67 19.13 3.47
C ASP A 92 -17.08 20.54 3.40
N SER A 93 -17.48 21.45 4.29
CA SER A 93 -16.97 22.81 4.36
C SER A 93 -15.49 22.83 4.73
N TYR A 94 -15.11 22.06 5.74
CA TYR A 94 -13.70 21.94 6.14
C TYR A 94 -12.89 21.17 5.09
N MET A 95 -13.43 20.05 4.55
CA MET A 95 -12.79 19.27 3.50
C MET A 95 -12.47 20.10 2.25
N SER A 96 -13.31 21.07 1.91
CA SER A 96 -13.10 21.96 0.74
C SER A 96 -11.83 22.83 0.85
N GLN A 97 -11.32 23.03 2.05
CA GLN A 97 -10.10 23.78 2.35
C GLN A 97 -8.84 22.93 2.30
N LEU A 98 -8.98 21.62 2.21
CA LEU A 98 -7.86 20.69 2.23
C LEU A 98 -7.55 20.19 0.82
N TYR A 99 -6.31 19.75 0.62
CA TYR A 99 -5.90 19.03 -0.58
C TYR A 99 -4.76 18.04 -0.26
N PRO A 100 -4.67 16.92 -1.00
CA PRO A 100 -3.56 15.97 -0.85
C PRO A 100 -2.32 16.50 -1.57
N ASP A 101 -1.17 16.35 -0.93
CA ASP A 101 0.14 16.66 -1.50
C ASP A 101 0.94 15.35 -1.58
N ILE A 102 0.85 14.66 -2.73
CA ILE A 102 1.64 13.46 -3.01
C ILE A 102 3.06 13.88 -3.36
N ARG A 103 3.97 13.77 -2.40
CA ARG A 103 5.37 14.22 -2.53
C ARG A 103 6.27 13.25 -3.26
N GLU A 104 5.97 11.98 -3.13
CA GLU A 104 6.76 10.88 -3.69
C GLU A 104 5.82 9.83 -4.28
N SER A 105 6.18 9.31 -5.43
CA SER A 105 5.45 8.22 -6.07
C SER A 105 6.39 7.40 -6.93
N TRP A 106 6.30 6.07 -6.87
CA TRP A 106 7.21 5.17 -7.57
C TRP A 106 6.53 3.86 -7.94
N ALA A 107 7.10 3.17 -8.93
CA ALA A 107 6.70 1.83 -9.31
C ALA A 107 7.69 0.79 -8.79
N HIS A 108 7.17 -0.36 -8.36
CA HIS A 108 7.95 -1.56 -8.07
C HIS A 108 7.58 -2.66 -9.05
N VAL A 109 8.60 -3.38 -9.53
CA VAL A 109 8.44 -4.65 -10.27
C VAL A 109 9.21 -5.73 -9.53
N THR A 110 8.52 -6.75 -9.06
CA THR A 110 9.06 -7.78 -8.17
C THR A 110 8.83 -9.16 -8.74
N ASN A 111 9.85 -10.03 -8.67
CA ASN A 111 9.80 -11.45 -8.98
C ASN A 111 11.01 -12.18 -8.37
N ASN A 112 11.16 -13.49 -8.61
CA ASN A 112 12.33 -14.28 -8.23
C ASN A 112 12.69 -14.17 -6.74
N ASN A 113 11.72 -14.40 -5.86
CA ASN A 113 11.81 -14.21 -4.40
C ASN A 113 12.17 -12.76 -4.02
N GLY A 114 11.75 -11.80 -4.86
CA GLY A 114 11.92 -10.39 -4.56
C GLY A 114 11.05 -9.96 -3.38
N TYR A 115 11.59 -9.07 -2.56
CA TYR A 115 10.89 -8.58 -1.35
C TYR A 115 11.30 -7.15 -1.02
N HIS A 116 10.53 -6.53 -0.14
CA HIS A 116 10.87 -5.29 0.55
C HIS A 116 10.70 -5.51 2.04
N ASP A 117 11.78 -5.33 2.79
CA ASP A 117 11.81 -5.57 4.23
C ASP A 117 10.92 -4.62 5.01
N ALA A 118 10.68 -4.93 6.29
CA ALA A 118 9.82 -4.14 7.15
C ALA A 118 10.36 -2.71 7.34
N HIS A 119 9.52 -1.72 7.03
CA HIS A 119 9.87 -0.30 7.09
C HIS A 119 8.66 0.57 7.42
N LYS A 120 8.94 1.85 7.70
CA LYS A 120 7.96 2.93 7.89
C LYS A 120 8.32 4.09 6.99
N HIS A 121 7.33 4.90 6.65
CA HIS A 121 7.56 6.13 5.91
C HIS A 121 7.74 7.31 6.86
N LEU A 122 8.81 8.09 6.66
CA LEU A 122 9.13 9.28 7.45
C LEU A 122 8.67 10.54 6.71
N ASN A 123 8.37 11.61 7.46
CA ASN A 123 7.99 12.91 6.91
C ASN A 123 6.73 12.91 6.04
N THR A 124 5.85 11.93 6.24
CA THR A 124 4.59 11.79 5.56
C THR A 124 3.51 11.29 6.52
N SER A 125 2.23 11.52 6.21
CA SER A 125 1.11 11.08 7.05
C SER A 125 0.44 9.83 6.50
N TRP A 126 0.44 9.65 5.18
CA TRP A 126 -0.25 8.59 4.48
C TRP A 126 0.66 7.91 3.47
N GLY A 127 0.55 6.59 3.37
CA GLY A 127 1.10 5.78 2.31
C GLY A 127 -0.02 5.12 1.51
N GLY A 128 0.24 4.90 0.22
CA GLY A 128 -0.65 4.16 -0.65
C GLY A 128 0.10 3.15 -1.49
N ILE A 129 -0.56 2.01 -1.76
CA ILE A 129 -0.06 0.94 -2.64
C ILE A 129 -1.19 0.57 -3.59
N TYR A 130 -1.00 0.86 -4.88
CA TYR A 130 -1.91 0.46 -5.94
C TYR A 130 -1.37 -0.80 -6.63
N TYR A 131 -2.16 -1.86 -6.67
CA TYR A 131 -1.80 -3.11 -7.32
C TYR A 131 -2.16 -3.03 -8.80
N LEU A 132 -1.15 -2.75 -9.63
CA LEU A 132 -1.33 -2.71 -11.08
C LEU A 132 -1.37 -4.11 -11.69
N GLN A 133 -0.52 -5.00 -11.21
CA GLN A 133 -0.50 -6.43 -11.57
C GLN A 133 -0.10 -7.23 -10.35
N SER A 134 -1.03 -8.03 -9.82
CA SER A 134 -0.78 -8.87 -8.64
C SER A 134 0.00 -10.13 -8.97
N GLY A 135 -0.06 -10.60 -10.21
CA GLY A 135 0.55 -11.87 -10.62
C GLY A 135 -0.14 -13.05 -9.91
N GLU A 136 0.66 -13.97 -9.37
CA GLU A 136 0.20 -15.13 -8.60
C GLU A 136 0.39 -14.89 -7.09
N CYS A 137 0.05 -13.69 -6.60
CA CYS A 137 0.09 -13.39 -5.17
C CYS A 137 -0.95 -14.20 -4.39
N GLY A 138 -0.62 -14.52 -3.13
CA GLY A 138 -1.50 -15.25 -2.23
C GLY A 138 -0.75 -16.34 -1.47
N GLU A 139 -1.50 -17.32 -0.98
CA GLU A 139 -0.95 -18.48 -0.32
C GLU A 139 -0.26 -19.39 -1.34
N ALA A 140 0.99 -19.72 -1.07
CA ALA A 140 1.74 -20.70 -1.84
C ALA A 140 2.21 -21.81 -0.90
N PRO A 141 1.86 -23.08 -1.15
CA PRO A 141 2.42 -24.18 -0.42
C PRO A 141 3.91 -24.29 -0.74
N ASP A 142 4.73 -24.39 0.28
CA ASP A 142 6.13 -24.76 0.12
C ASP A 142 6.26 -26.28 -0.01
N ASP A 143 7.40 -26.72 -0.55
CA ASP A 143 7.77 -28.14 -0.66
C ASP A 143 7.85 -28.84 0.72
N ASP A 144 7.99 -28.08 1.79
CA ASP A 144 7.99 -28.56 3.18
C ASP A 144 6.58 -28.59 3.81
N GLY A 145 5.55 -28.22 3.07
CA GLY A 145 4.15 -28.18 3.53
C GLY A 145 3.82 -27.00 4.43
N ILE A 146 4.70 -26.01 4.53
CA ILE A 146 4.43 -24.77 5.27
C ILE A 146 3.80 -23.76 4.32
N GLU A 147 2.57 -23.33 4.64
CA GLU A 147 1.91 -22.24 3.90
C GLU A 147 2.65 -20.92 4.14
N ARG A 148 3.17 -20.34 3.08
CA ARG A 148 3.78 -19.00 3.10
C ARG A 148 3.03 -18.07 2.18
N MET A 149 2.89 -16.81 2.63
CA MET A 149 2.23 -15.78 1.84
C MET A 149 3.16 -15.32 0.71
N ASN A 150 2.76 -15.54 -0.55
CA ASN A 150 3.52 -15.18 -1.74
C ASN A 150 3.17 -13.75 -2.18
N GLY A 151 4.07 -12.78 -2.00
CA GLY A 151 3.94 -11.43 -2.53
C GLY A 151 2.87 -10.54 -1.88
N THR A 152 2.45 -10.84 -0.67
CA THR A 152 1.49 -10.02 0.08
C THR A 152 2.14 -8.77 0.65
N ASN A 153 1.33 -7.76 0.98
CA ASN A 153 1.76 -6.69 1.87
C ASN A 153 1.38 -7.02 3.30
N ARG A 154 2.39 -7.15 4.15
CA ARG A 154 2.23 -7.44 5.57
C ARG A 154 2.30 -6.17 6.39
N PHE A 155 1.27 -5.92 7.20
CA PHE A 155 1.20 -4.82 8.16
C PHE A 155 1.34 -5.38 9.56
N TYR A 156 2.25 -4.82 10.34
CA TYR A 156 2.56 -5.28 11.70
C TYR A 156 1.78 -4.47 12.72
N SER A 157 1.29 -5.15 13.76
CA SER A 157 0.60 -4.49 14.86
C SER A 157 1.48 -3.39 15.49
N PRO A 158 0.99 -2.17 15.65
CA PRO A 158 1.72 -1.14 16.38
C PRO A 158 1.72 -1.39 17.90
N ILE A 159 0.88 -2.31 18.36
CA ILE A 159 0.74 -2.69 19.76
C ILE A 159 1.33 -4.08 19.95
N GLN A 160 2.32 -4.20 20.82
CA GLN A 160 2.94 -5.49 21.14
C GLN A 160 2.30 -6.11 22.36
N TYR A 161 2.05 -7.41 22.31
CA TYR A 161 1.47 -8.21 23.39
C TYR A 161 2.42 -9.25 23.88
N PHE A 162 2.47 -9.41 25.22
CA PHE A 162 3.29 -10.42 25.88
C PHE A 162 2.44 -11.48 26.61
N CYS A 163 1.11 -11.38 26.60
CA CYS A 163 0.22 -12.33 27.26
C CYS A 163 -0.86 -12.83 26.30
N LEU A 164 -1.00 -14.14 26.20
CA LEU A 164 -1.91 -14.82 25.28
C LEU A 164 -2.84 -15.75 26.09
N ASP A 165 -3.71 -15.17 26.89
CA ASP A 165 -4.81 -15.92 27.48
C ASP A 165 -6.06 -15.91 26.58
N PRO A 166 -7.06 -16.80 26.81
CA PRO A 166 -8.25 -16.87 25.98
C PRO A 166 -9.11 -15.60 25.96
N SER A 167 -8.93 -14.66 26.90
CA SER A 167 -9.71 -13.42 26.98
C SER A 167 -9.25 -12.37 25.95
N MET A 168 -8.04 -12.53 25.38
CA MET A 168 -7.42 -11.57 24.48
C MET A 168 -7.25 -12.11 23.04
N GLN A 169 -8.11 -13.02 22.61
CA GLN A 169 -8.03 -13.66 21.29
C GLN A 169 -8.01 -12.67 20.11
N TYR A 170 -8.72 -11.55 20.23
CA TYR A 170 -8.77 -10.50 19.19
C TYR A 170 -7.44 -9.75 18.99
N LEU A 171 -6.48 -9.94 19.87
CA LEU A 171 -5.17 -9.32 19.85
C LEU A 171 -4.05 -10.30 19.43
N ARG A 172 -4.42 -11.49 18.99
CA ARG A 172 -3.46 -12.55 18.58
C ARG A 172 -2.69 -12.24 17.31
N HIS A 173 -3.20 -11.34 16.49
CA HIS A 173 -2.59 -11.07 15.21
C HIS A 173 -1.52 -9.99 15.36
N ASP A 174 -0.26 -10.42 15.40
CA ASP A 174 0.90 -9.51 15.37
C ASP A 174 1.08 -8.85 14.00
N ALA A 175 0.49 -9.44 12.96
CA ALA A 175 0.49 -8.92 11.61
C ALA A 175 -0.78 -9.31 10.85
N VAL A 176 -1.12 -8.50 9.84
CA VAL A 176 -2.20 -8.74 8.88
C VAL A 176 -1.61 -8.71 7.48
N ASP A 177 -1.91 -9.71 6.68
CA ASP A 177 -1.52 -9.79 5.28
C ASP A 177 -2.65 -9.31 4.38
N ILE A 178 -2.35 -8.38 3.48
CA ILE A 178 -3.23 -7.94 2.41
C ILE A 178 -2.79 -8.64 1.14
N CYS A 179 -3.64 -9.54 0.63
CA CYS A 179 -3.42 -10.16 -0.67
C CYS A 179 -3.65 -9.14 -1.78
N PRO A 180 -2.68 -8.94 -2.68
CA PRO A 180 -2.85 -8.08 -3.83
C PRO A 180 -4.01 -8.53 -4.72
N GLU A 181 -4.78 -7.56 -5.21
CA GLU A 181 -5.80 -7.73 -6.25
C GLU A 181 -5.65 -6.62 -7.28
N ASP A 182 -5.66 -6.98 -8.57
CA ASP A 182 -5.49 -6.03 -9.67
C ASP A 182 -6.51 -4.89 -9.60
N GLY A 183 -6.03 -3.65 -9.70
CA GLY A 183 -6.84 -2.45 -9.63
C GLY A 183 -7.27 -2.03 -8.22
N VAL A 184 -6.77 -2.68 -7.17
CA VAL A 184 -7.03 -2.27 -5.78
C VAL A 184 -5.95 -1.31 -5.29
N LEU A 185 -6.38 -0.26 -4.61
CA LEU A 185 -5.56 0.69 -3.87
C LEU A 185 -5.72 0.43 -2.37
N VAL A 186 -4.62 0.26 -1.67
CA VAL A 186 -4.55 0.21 -0.21
C VAL A 186 -3.98 1.51 0.32
N ILE A 187 -4.70 2.17 1.23
CA ILE A 187 -4.26 3.41 1.90
C ILE A 187 -4.11 3.14 3.40
N PHE A 188 -3.01 3.58 3.97
CA PHE A 188 -2.68 3.34 5.38
C PHE A 188 -1.91 4.50 6.00
N PRO A 189 -1.98 4.68 7.35
CA PRO A 189 -1.15 5.63 8.07
C PRO A 189 0.34 5.31 7.92
N ALA A 190 1.15 6.28 7.54
CA ALA A 190 2.57 6.11 7.23
C ALA A 190 3.42 5.56 8.40
N TYR A 191 2.94 5.69 9.63
CA TYR A 191 3.61 5.15 10.83
C TYR A 191 3.49 3.62 10.95
N LEU A 192 2.58 2.96 10.21
CA LEU A 192 2.43 1.50 10.27
C LEU A 192 3.65 0.82 9.67
N LEU A 193 4.29 -0.03 10.48
CA LEU A 193 5.35 -0.91 10.01
C LEU A 193 4.76 -1.89 9.01
N HIS A 194 5.36 -2.00 7.82
CA HIS A 194 4.88 -2.90 6.79
C HIS A 194 6.03 -3.43 5.93
N SER A 195 5.78 -4.53 5.24
CA SER A 195 6.72 -5.16 4.31
C SER A 195 5.99 -5.70 3.09
N ALA A 196 6.75 -6.00 2.02
CA ALA A 196 6.28 -6.86 0.94
C ALA A 196 6.96 -8.22 1.09
N THR A 197 6.18 -9.28 1.28
CA THR A 197 6.72 -10.64 1.41
C THR A 197 7.36 -11.11 0.12
N PRO A 198 8.29 -12.07 0.16
CA PRO A 198 8.90 -12.62 -1.05
C PRO A 198 7.86 -13.06 -2.07
N TYR A 199 8.10 -12.69 -3.34
CA TYR A 199 7.23 -13.03 -4.45
C TYR A 199 7.97 -13.80 -5.55
N SER A 200 7.35 -14.87 -6.04
CA SER A 200 7.74 -15.58 -7.25
C SER A 200 6.50 -16.00 -8.02
N GLY A 201 6.51 -15.80 -9.33
CA GLY A 201 5.41 -16.15 -10.19
C GLY A 201 5.80 -16.15 -11.67
N LYS A 202 4.87 -16.55 -12.55
CA LYS A 202 5.05 -16.50 -14.01
C LYS A 202 4.97 -15.06 -14.53
N LYS A 203 4.14 -14.24 -13.88
CA LYS A 203 4.05 -12.80 -14.12
C LYS A 203 4.79 -12.05 -13.03
N ASP A 204 5.30 -10.87 -13.33
CA ASP A 204 5.83 -9.98 -12.31
C ASP A 204 4.69 -9.45 -11.42
N ARG A 205 4.98 -9.21 -10.15
CA ARG A 205 4.14 -8.37 -9.30
C ARG A 205 4.52 -6.91 -9.52
N VAL A 206 3.56 -6.09 -9.95
CA VAL A 206 3.76 -4.67 -10.25
C VAL A 206 2.86 -3.82 -9.37
N VAL A 207 3.44 -2.90 -8.61
CA VAL A 207 2.69 -1.95 -7.78
C VAL A 207 3.17 -0.53 -8.00
N ILE A 208 2.28 0.44 -7.78
CA ILE A 208 2.59 1.86 -7.74
C ILE A 208 2.34 2.33 -6.31
N SER A 209 3.39 2.86 -5.69
CA SER A 209 3.35 3.33 -4.30
C SER A 209 3.53 4.85 -4.25
N TRP A 210 3.00 5.45 -3.20
CA TRP A 210 3.12 6.89 -3.00
C TRP A 210 3.08 7.27 -1.52
N ASN A 211 3.61 8.47 -1.23
CA ASN A 211 3.60 9.13 0.07
C ASN A 211 2.92 10.49 -0.03
N SER A 212 2.03 10.79 0.92
CA SER A 212 1.28 12.05 0.93
C SER A 212 1.16 12.66 2.31
N VAL A 213 1.08 13.97 2.33
CA VAL A 213 0.58 14.78 3.46
C VAL A 213 -0.69 15.50 3.01
N ILE A 214 -1.48 15.99 3.97
CA ILE A 214 -2.62 16.85 3.68
C ILE A 214 -2.22 18.29 3.95
N GLN A 215 -2.49 19.16 3.00
CA GLN A 215 -2.24 20.60 3.07
C GLN A 215 -3.55 21.35 3.17
N GLN A 216 -3.48 22.54 3.77
CA GLN A 216 -4.60 23.49 3.79
C GLN A 216 -4.36 24.58 2.76
N LYS A 217 -5.41 24.93 2.03
CA LYS A 217 -5.40 26.07 1.10
C LYS A 217 -5.19 27.36 1.87
N ALA A 218 -4.34 28.22 1.34
CA ALA A 218 -4.05 29.54 1.91
C ALA A 218 -5.24 30.47 1.80
#